data_bd6123052798b881bdc2e32821cca15b
#
_entry.id   bd6123052798b881bdc2e32821cca15b
#
_cell.length_a   1.000
_cell.length_b   1.000
_cell.length_c   1.000
_cell.angle_alpha   90.00
_cell.angle_beta   90.00
_cell.angle_gamma   90.00
#
_symmetry.space_group_name_H-M   'P 1'
#
loop_
_entity.id
_entity.type
_entity.pdbx_description
1 polymer ?
#
loop_
_entity_poly.entity_id
_entity_poly.type
_entity_poly.pdbx_seq_one_letter_code
_entity_poly.pdbx_strand_id
1 'polypeptide(L)'
;EVKRAGLNLVDVANQLQAGLEGSIGGSVLENLEQLPVRVRYSSAVRGDIESISSMQVVAPRTAGSGTPSWVSLHSLGEMKLEPVLGGITRFNAQRTNRVQAYTQNESLPLDVTARVLEKLDREGFVLPAGYRLELGGAAEQEGESTGDLAAFIPLLITLSAATLVLLFRSGTLALLLGTVAVLSIGLGLFATWTMGFPISFNSFLGILGLIGLAFNNSIVVLAAIRADELARAGNREAIVEAIMGSTRHILSTTLTTIGGFLPLLIFVGGDFWPSLSIVLVGGIGGSMILALLMVPAVYSMLPDGWRGPESVS
;
A
#
# COMPACT_ATOMS: atom_id res chain seq x y z
N GLU A 1 -45.57 5.82 -35.97
CA GLU A 1 -46.38 6.41 -34.88
C GLU A 1 -45.72 7.61 -34.26
N VAL A 2 -44.36 7.62 -34.04
CA VAL A 2 -43.60 8.73 -33.49
C VAL A 2 -43.88 10.05 -34.25
N LYS A 3 -43.88 10.02 -35.59
CA LYS A 3 -44.18 11.20 -36.41
C LYS A 3 -45.64 11.67 -36.28
N ARG A 4 -46.61 10.75 -36.03
CA ARG A 4 -48.01 11.11 -35.78
C ARG A 4 -48.21 11.80 -34.44
N ALA A 5 -47.36 11.47 -33.46
CA ALA A 5 -47.32 12.14 -32.16
C ALA A 5 -46.55 13.48 -32.18
N GLY A 6 -46.04 13.89 -33.32
CA GLY A 6 -45.26 15.15 -33.46
C GLY A 6 -43.88 15.05 -32.84
N LEU A 7 -43.38 13.81 -32.58
CA LEU A 7 -42.08 13.56 -31.99
C LEU A 7 -41.03 13.22 -33.06
N ASN A 8 -39.80 13.57 -32.80
CA ASN A 8 -38.66 13.09 -33.56
C ASN A 8 -37.97 11.95 -32.76
N LEU A 9 -37.39 10.96 -33.44
CA LEU A 9 -36.65 9.86 -32.80
C LEU A 9 -35.50 10.36 -31.91
N VAL A 10 -34.86 11.45 -32.32
CA VAL A 10 -33.79 12.07 -31.53
C VAL A 10 -34.32 12.65 -30.21
N ASP A 11 -35.49 13.27 -30.24
CA ASP A 11 -36.09 13.86 -29.04
C ASP A 11 -36.49 12.76 -28.04
N VAL A 12 -37.03 11.63 -28.54
CA VAL A 12 -37.35 10.46 -27.73
C VAL A 12 -36.09 9.86 -27.11
N ALA A 13 -35.01 9.70 -27.93
CA ALA A 13 -33.75 9.17 -27.45
C ALA A 13 -33.12 10.06 -26.37
N ASN A 14 -33.09 11.37 -26.57
CA ASN A 14 -32.55 12.33 -25.60
C ASN A 14 -33.32 12.33 -24.27
N GLN A 15 -34.67 12.25 -24.34
CA GLN A 15 -35.49 12.19 -23.14
C GLN A 15 -35.27 10.87 -22.38
N LEU A 16 -35.18 9.74 -23.10
CA LEU A 16 -34.86 8.45 -22.49
C LEU A 16 -33.45 8.44 -21.86
N GLN A 17 -32.46 8.98 -22.58
CA GLN A 17 -31.13 9.07 -22.07
C GLN A 17 -31.09 9.92 -20.79
N ALA A 18 -31.71 11.10 -20.81
CA ALA A 18 -31.79 11.96 -19.63
C ALA A 18 -32.48 11.31 -18.45
N GLY A 19 -33.54 10.53 -18.71
CA GLY A 19 -34.29 9.79 -17.67
C GLY A 19 -33.56 8.58 -17.12
N LEU A 20 -32.93 7.78 -17.98
CA LEU A 20 -32.29 6.51 -17.62
C LEU A 20 -30.85 6.70 -17.13
N GLU A 21 -30.03 7.43 -17.86
CA GLU A 21 -28.63 7.70 -17.51
C GLU A 21 -28.51 8.91 -16.56
N GLY A 22 -29.44 9.85 -16.69
CA GLY A 22 -29.48 11.08 -15.94
C GLY A 22 -28.83 12.26 -16.65
N SER A 23 -29.25 13.46 -16.28
CA SER A 23 -28.64 14.71 -16.69
C SER A 23 -28.05 15.45 -15.49
N ILE A 24 -26.93 16.12 -15.69
CA ILE A 24 -26.32 16.98 -14.67
C ILE A 24 -27.04 18.34 -14.77
N GLY A 25 -27.87 18.64 -13.77
CA GLY A 25 -28.68 19.87 -13.72
C GLY A 25 -28.03 21.02 -13.00
N GLY A 26 -26.88 20.80 -12.35
CA GLY A 26 -26.16 21.80 -11.56
C GLY A 26 -25.15 21.17 -10.64
N SER A 27 -24.57 21.97 -9.75
CA SER A 27 -23.65 21.49 -8.72
C SER A 27 -23.98 22.16 -7.38
N VAL A 28 -23.74 21.42 -6.29
CA VAL A 28 -23.84 21.90 -4.91
C VAL A 28 -22.44 22.01 -4.35
N LEU A 29 -22.16 23.15 -3.70
CA LEU A 29 -20.92 23.33 -2.97
C LEU A 29 -21.06 22.73 -1.57
N GLU A 30 -20.29 21.66 -1.29
CA GLU A 30 -20.22 21.05 0.02
C GLU A 30 -18.79 21.21 0.55
N ASN A 31 -18.64 22.01 1.60
CA ASN A 31 -17.35 22.48 2.11
C ASN A 31 -16.53 23.23 1.02
N LEU A 32 -15.48 22.57 0.48
CA LEU A 32 -14.59 23.09 -0.56
C LEU A 32 -14.73 22.33 -1.89
N GLU A 33 -15.62 21.35 -1.95
CA GLU A 33 -15.84 20.53 -3.14
C GLU A 33 -17.15 20.88 -3.84
N GLN A 34 -17.09 20.96 -5.18
CA GLN A 34 -18.24 21.20 -6.02
C GLN A 34 -18.79 19.86 -6.52
N LEU A 35 -19.90 19.42 -5.92
CA LEU A 35 -20.53 18.14 -6.25
C LEU A 35 -21.56 18.31 -7.37
N PRO A 36 -21.43 17.60 -8.52
CA PRO A 36 -22.40 17.65 -9.57
C PRO A 36 -23.68 16.92 -9.18
N VAL A 37 -24.83 17.57 -9.33
CA VAL A 37 -26.14 16.99 -9.08
C VAL A 37 -26.65 16.31 -10.34
N ARG A 38 -26.76 14.98 -10.31
CA ARG A 38 -27.34 14.18 -11.39
C ARG A 38 -28.80 13.85 -11.07
N VAL A 39 -29.69 14.23 -11.96
CA VAL A 39 -31.14 13.91 -11.88
C VAL A 39 -31.43 12.75 -12.80
N ARG A 40 -32.03 11.67 -12.30
CA ARG A 40 -32.44 10.50 -13.06
C ARG A 40 -33.62 9.77 -12.36
N TYR A 41 -34.29 8.88 -13.09
CA TYR A 41 -35.32 8.03 -12.50
C TYR A 41 -34.76 7.08 -11.43
N SER A 42 -35.61 6.68 -10.50
CA SER A 42 -35.20 5.76 -9.43
C SER A 42 -34.73 4.40 -9.97
N SER A 43 -33.93 3.68 -9.20
CA SER A 43 -33.42 2.37 -9.60
C SER A 43 -34.52 1.33 -9.83
N ALA A 44 -35.64 1.45 -9.14
CA ALA A 44 -36.79 0.59 -9.32
C ALA A 44 -37.40 0.74 -10.73
N VAL A 45 -37.55 1.96 -11.21
CA VAL A 45 -38.07 2.23 -12.57
C VAL A 45 -37.07 1.82 -13.65
N ARG A 46 -35.76 2.05 -13.43
CA ARG A 46 -34.74 1.75 -14.44
C ARG A 46 -34.35 0.27 -14.52
N GLY A 47 -34.69 -0.52 -13.51
CA GLY A 47 -34.38 -1.95 -13.46
C GLY A 47 -35.45 -2.85 -14.08
N ASP A 48 -36.60 -2.29 -14.45
CA ASP A 48 -37.71 -3.03 -14.98
C ASP A 48 -38.14 -2.51 -16.36
N ILE A 49 -38.21 -3.40 -17.35
CA ILE A 49 -38.57 -3.07 -18.73
C ILE A 49 -40.01 -2.58 -18.83
N GLU A 50 -40.91 -3.15 -18.05
CA GLU A 50 -42.32 -2.80 -18.06
C GLU A 50 -42.53 -1.38 -17.52
N SER A 51 -41.82 -1.03 -16.45
CA SER A 51 -41.75 0.32 -15.90
C SER A 51 -41.17 1.32 -16.91
N ILE A 52 -40.12 0.95 -17.64
CA ILE A 52 -39.55 1.81 -18.70
C ILE A 52 -40.51 1.97 -19.86
N SER A 53 -41.21 0.91 -20.28
CA SER A 53 -42.17 0.97 -21.39
C SER A 53 -43.40 1.85 -21.08
N SER A 54 -43.75 1.97 -19.80
CA SER A 54 -44.82 2.84 -19.32
C SER A 54 -44.41 4.32 -19.15
N MET A 55 -43.14 4.63 -19.29
CA MET A 55 -42.64 6.02 -19.18
C MET A 55 -43.30 6.93 -20.20
N GLN A 56 -43.55 8.18 -19.79
CA GLN A 56 -44.13 9.20 -20.64
C GLN A 56 -43.03 10.12 -21.24
N VAL A 57 -43.13 10.35 -22.52
CA VAL A 57 -42.30 11.25 -23.29
C VAL A 57 -43.08 12.51 -23.62
N VAL A 58 -42.47 13.66 -23.50
CA VAL A 58 -43.09 14.95 -23.79
C VAL A 58 -43.03 15.23 -25.29
N ALA A 59 -44.17 15.36 -25.93
CA ALA A 59 -44.23 15.83 -27.30
C ALA A 59 -44.14 17.36 -27.39
N PRO A 60 -43.40 17.90 -28.36
CA PRO A 60 -43.32 19.34 -28.56
C PRO A 60 -44.69 19.91 -28.86
N ARG A 61 -44.93 21.17 -28.48
CA ARG A 61 -46.20 21.86 -28.69
C ARG A 61 -46.49 21.94 -30.17
N THR A 62 -47.66 21.38 -30.57
CA THR A 62 -48.21 21.64 -31.89
C THR A 62 -48.79 23.07 -31.93
N ALA A 63 -48.53 23.81 -32.96
CA ALA A 63 -48.99 25.18 -33.08
C ALA A 63 -50.53 25.23 -32.94
N GLY A 64 -51.02 25.77 -31.81
CA GLY A 64 -52.44 25.90 -31.50
C GLY A 64 -52.92 25.19 -30.21
N SER A 65 -52.18 24.30 -29.59
CA SER A 65 -52.56 23.70 -28.29
C SER A 65 -51.63 24.22 -27.19
N GLY A 66 -52.17 24.80 -26.15
CA GLY A 66 -51.43 25.51 -25.10
C GLY A 66 -50.74 24.58 -24.08
N THR A 67 -50.95 23.25 -24.10
CA THR A 67 -50.43 22.27 -23.14
C THR A 67 -49.55 21.24 -23.82
N PRO A 68 -48.39 20.87 -23.19
CA PRO A 68 -47.57 19.77 -23.70
C PRO A 68 -48.35 18.47 -23.66
N SER A 69 -48.26 17.66 -24.71
CA SER A 69 -48.88 16.34 -24.78
C SER A 69 -47.87 15.29 -24.23
N TRP A 70 -48.36 14.42 -23.36
CA TRP A 70 -47.62 13.30 -22.82
C TRP A 70 -47.98 12.04 -23.56
N VAL A 71 -47.00 11.34 -24.09
CA VAL A 71 -47.21 10.11 -24.88
C VAL A 71 -46.43 8.99 -24.19
N SER A 72 -47.13 7.87 -23.93
CA SER A 72 -46.48 6.68 -23.37
C SER A 72 -45.53 6.08 -24.38
N LEU A 73 -44.37 5.67 -23.91
CA LEU A 73 -43.35 5.04 -24.75
C LEU A 73 -43.88 3.76 -25.41
N HIS A 74 -44.72 2.98 -24.72
CA HIS A 74 -45.37 1.79 -25.25
C HIS A 74 -46.24 2.09 -26.50
N SER A 75 -46.86 3.28 -26.59
CA SER A 75 -47.64 3.67 -27.76
C SER A 75 -46.78 4.09 -28.97
N LEU A 76 -45.48 4.35 -28.76
CA LEU A 76 -44.56 4.76 -29.82
C LEU A 76 -43.88 3.57 -30.51
N GLY A 77 -43.78 2.42 -29.82
CA GLY A 77 -43.13 1.22 -30.34
C GLY A 77 -43.01 0.10 -29.32
N GLU A 78 -42.46 -1.01 -29.75
CA GLU A 78 -42.21 -2.17 -28.92
C GLU A 78 -40.78 -2.09 -28.35
N MET A 79 -40.64 -2.35 -27.04
CA MET A 79 -39.33 -2.43 -26.39
C MET A 79 -38.80 -3.85 -26.42
N LYS A 80 -37.59 -3.97 -26.95
CA LYS A 80 -36.88 -5.24 -27.04
C LYS A 80 -35.49 -5.12 -26.46
N LEU A 81 -35.10 -6.05 -25.59
CA LEU A 81 -33.72 -6.20 -25.17
C LEU A 81 -32.95 -6.91 -26.27
N GLU A 82 -32.05 -6.17 -26.90
CA GLU A 82 -31.11 -6.76 -27.86
C GLU A 82 -29.70 -6.81 -27.24
N PRO A 83 -29.05 -7.98 -27.28
CA PRO A 83 -27.67 -8.08 -26.84
C PRO A 83 -26.76 -7.28 -27.77
N VAL A 84 -26.14 -6.25 -27.27
CA VAL A 84 -25.16 -5.45 -28.01
C VAL A 84 -23.78 -5.85 -27.54
N LEU A 85 -22.85 -6.04 -28.48
CA LEU A 85 -21.44 -6.21 -28.14
C LEU A 85 -20.94 -4.93 -27.48
N GLY A 86 -20.58 -5.05 -26.21
CA GLY A 86 -19.92 -3.98 -25.46
C GLY A 86 -18.55 -3.66 -26.06
N GLY A 87 -17.83 -2.74 -25.45
CA GLY A 87 -16.47 -2.41 -25.86
C GLY A 87 -15.55 -3.63 -25.76
N ILE A 88 -14.74 -3.86 -26.79
CA ILE A 88 -13.71 -4.90 -26.77
C ILE A 88 -12.44 -4.25 -26.18
N THR A 89 -12.17 -4.54 -24.90
CA THR A 89 -10.93 -4.10 -24.27
C THR A 89 -9.73 -4.87 -24.81
N ARG A 90 -8.64 -4.14 -25.05
CA ARG A 90 -7.36 -4.72 -25.47
C ARG A 90 -6.26 -4.23 -24.57
N PHE A 91 -5.42 -5.16 -24.16
CA PHE A 91 -4.18 -4.88 -23.43
C PHE A 91 -3.03 -5.41 -24.28
N ASN A 92 -2.00 -4.61 -24.55
CA ASN A 92 -0.90 -4.95 -25.46
C ASN A 92 -1.38 -5.48 -26.82
N ALA A 93 -2.38 -4.81 -27.43
CA ALA A 93 -3.02 -5.17 -28.69
C ALA A 93 -3.80 -6.51 -28.69
N GLN A 94 -3.81 -7.27 -27.59
CA GLN A 94 -4.55 -8.53 -27.44
C GLN A 94 -5.90 -8.30 -26.76
N ARG A 95 -6.91 -9.07 -27.17
CA ARG A 95 -8.25 -8.99 -26.52
C ARG A 95 -8.12 -9.48 -25.09
N THR A 96 -8.63 -8.69 -24.17
CA THR A 96 -8.58 -8.99 -22.73
C THR A 96 -9.98 -9.05 -22.15
N ASN A 97 -10.27 -10.08 -21.39
CA ASN A 97 -11.41 -10.12 -20.49
C ASN A 97 -10.87 -9.92 -19.06
N ARG A 98 -11.43 -8.97 -18.34
CA ARG A 98 -10.98 -8.64 -16.98
C ARG A 98 -11.99 -9.15 -15.97
N VAL A 99 -11.54 -9.99 -15.06
CA VAL A 99 -12.27 -10.37 -13.85
C VAL A 99 -11.72 -9.53 -12.70
N GLN A 100 -12.56 -8.73 -12.09
CA GLN A 100 -12.19 -7.80 -11.04
C GLN A 100 -12.82 -8.24 -9.72
N ALA A 101 -12.02 -8.36 -8.67
CA ALA A 101 -12.46 -8.64 -7.32
C ALA A 101 -11.90 -7.58 -6.37
N TYR A 102 -12.65 -7.27 -5.34
CA TYR A 102 -12.22 -6.33 -4.28
C TYR A 102 -12.05 -7.12 -2.99
N THR A 103 -10.90 -6.94 -2.35
CA THR A 103 -10.62 -7.55 -1.04
C THR A 103 -11.20 -6.71 0.08
N GLN A 104 -11.52 -7.34 1.21
CA GLN A 104 -11.85 -6.62 2.43
C GLN A 104 -10.57 -6.02 3.06
N ASN A 105 -10.73 -4.97 3.86
CA ASN A 105 -9.62 -4.16 4.41
C ASN A 105 -8.57 -4.94 5.21
N GLU A 106 -8.88 -6.14 5.69
CA GLU A 106 -7.99 -6.97 6.51
C GLU A 106 -7.28 -8.08 5.71
N SER A 107 -7.50 -8.14 4.39
CA SER A 107 -6.96 -9.21 3.55
C SER A 107 -6.00 -8.67 2.51
N LEU A 108 -4.75 -9.18 2.52
CA LEU A 108 -3.77 -8.84 1.50
C LEU A 108 -4.20 -9.32 0.10
N PRO A 109 -4.19 -8.46 -0.92
CA PRO A 109 -4.52 -8.84 -2.30
C PRO A 109 -3.68 -10.02 -2.81
N LEU A 110 -2.40 -10.08 -2.48
CA LEU A 110 -1.49 -11.17 -2.85
C LEU A 110 -1.94 -12.51 -2.26
N ASP A 111 -2.28 -12.55 -0.97
CA ASP A 111 -2.71 -13.80 -0.31
C ASP A 111 -4.05 -14.30 -0.84
N VAL A 112 -4.97 -13.38 -1.12
CA VAL A 112 -6.26 -13.73 -1.71
C VAL A 112 -6.05 -14.27 -3.13
N THR A 113 -5.23 -13.60 -3.92
CA THR A 113 -4.88 -14.02 -5.29
C THR A 113 -4.21 -15.39 -5.30
N ALA A 114 -3.23 -15.64 -4.40
CA ALA A 114 -2.57 -16.93 -4.28
C ALA A 114 -3.56 -18.05 -3.94
N ARG A 115 -4.48 -17.81 -2.99
CA ARG A 115 -5.54 -18.79 -2.63
C ARG A 115 -6.52 -19.05 -3.76
N VAL A 116 -6.86 -18.03 -4.55
CA VAL A 116 -7.73 -18.20 -5.72
C VAL A 116 -7.03 -19.04 -6.79
N LEU A 117 -5.76 -18.77 -7.07
CA LEU A 117 -4.98 -19.55 -8.04
C LEU A 117 -4.83 -21.02 -7.60
N GLU A 118 -4.51 -21.26 -6.33
CA GLU A 118 -4.42 -22.60 -5.75
C GLU A 118 -5.77 -23.34 -5.86
N LYS A 119 -6.87 -22.64 -5.63
CA LYS A 119 -8.20 -23.21 -5.76
C LYS A 119 -8.55 -23.56 -7.21
N LEU A 120 -8.21 -22.69 -8.17
CA LEU A 120 -8.41 -22.96 -9.59
C LEU A 120 -7.61 -24.18 -10.05
N ASP A 121 -6.36 -24.31 -9.61
CA ASP A 121 -5.51 -25.47 -9.91
C ASP A 121 -6.07 -26.74 -9.29
N ARG A 122 -6.51 -26.71 -8.03
CA ARG A 122 -7.10 -27.84 -7.32
C ARG A 122 -8.43 -28.31 -7.94
N GLU A 123 -9.22 -27.40 -8.47
CA GLU A 123 -10.47 -27.70 -9.17
C GLU A 123 -10.24 -28.14 -10.64
N GLY A 124 -8.99 -28.18 -11.09
CA GLY A 124 -8.63 -28.60 -12.46
C GLY A 124 -9.08 -27.61 -13.54
N PHE A 125 -9.12 -26.32 -13.21
CA PHE A 125 -9.51 -25.29 -14.17
C PHE A 125 -8.47 -25.16 -15.30
N VAL A 126 -8.85 -25.51 -16.51
CA VAL A 126 -7.99 -25.42 -17.70
C VAL A 126 -8.51 -24.31 -18.60
N LEU A 127 -7.62 -23.38 -18.93
CA LEU A 127 -7.92 -22.33 -19.91
C LEU A 127 -8.07 -22.92 -21.32
N PRO A 128 -9.00 -22.43 -22.13
CA PRO A 128 -9.11 -22.80 -23.54
C PRO A 128 -7.81 -22.48 -24.29
N ALA A 129 -7.54 -23.22 -25.36
CA ALA A 129 -6.36 -22.99 -26.19
C ALA A 129 -6.32 -21.54 -26.73
N GLY A 130 -5.19 -20.88 -26.56
CA GLY A 130 -4.99 -19.48 -26.96
C GLY A 130 -5.34 -18.43 -25.88
N TYR A 131 -5.82 -18.87 -24.70
CA TYR A 131 -6.02 -17.99 -23.56
C TYR A 131 -4.85 -18.13 -22.58
N ARG A 132 -4.50 -17.02 -21.92
CA ARG A 132 -3.55 -16.99 -20.81
C ARG A 132 -4.14 -16.18 -19.66
N LEU A 133 -3.82 -16.57 -18.46
CA LEU A 133 -4.16 -15.83 -17.25
C LEU A 133 -2.99 -14.90 -16.92
N GLU A 134 -3.27 -13.61 -16.87
CA GLU A 134 -2.35 -12.61 -16.35
C GLU A 134 -2.93 -12.01 -15.08
N LEU A 135 -2.10 -11.95 -14.06
CA LEU A 135 -2.45 -11.26 -12.83
C LEU A 135 -2.30 -9.76 -13.06
N GLY A 136 -3.20 -8.97 -12.49
CA GLY A 136 -3.16 -7.52 -12.60
C GLY A 136 -3.59 -6.84 -11.31
N GLY A 137 -3.41 -5.53 -11.26
CA GLY A 137 -3.84 -4.70 -10.13
C GLY A 137 -2.86 -4.68 -8.96
N ALA A 138 -3.38 -4.56 -7.74
CA ALA A 138 -2.55 -4.39 -6.54
C ALA A 138 -1.56 -5.56 -6.32
N ALA A 139 -1.98 -6.79 -6.60
CA ALA A 139 -1.13 -7.97 -6.44
C ALA A 139 0.07 -8.00 -7.41
N GLU A 140 -0.12 -7.59 -8.66
CA GLU A 140 0.95 -7.46 -9.64
C GLU A 140 1.93 -6.35 -9.21
N GLN A 141 1.41 -5.18 -8.87
CA GLN A 141 2.22 -4.03 -8.47
C GLN A 141 3.02 -4.28 -7.19
N GLU A 142 2.45 -4.96 -6.20
CA GLU A 142 3.18 -5.37 -5.00
C GLU A 142 4.27 -6.40 -5.32
N GLY A 143 3.99 -7.36 -6.19
CA GLY A 143 4.95 -8.38 -6.61
C GLY A 143 6.15 -7.78 -7.36
N GLU A 144 5.90 -6.92 -8.35
CA GLU A 144 6.95 -6.22 -9.11
C GLU A 144 7.78 -5.32 -8.19
N SER A 145 7.12 -4.48 -7.37
CA SER A 145 7.81 -3.58 -6.46
C SER A 145 8.66 -4.30 -5.42
N THR A 146 8.18 -5.45 -4.90
CA THR A 146 8.95 -6.29 -3.97
C THR A 146 10.16 -6.91 -4.68
N GLY A 147 9.99 -7.37 -5.91
CA GLY A 147 11.08 -7.90 -6.73
C GLY A 147 12.17 -6.88 -7.01
N ASP A 148 11.79 -5.68 -7.42
CA ASP A 148 12.69 -4.57 -7.67
C ASP A 148 13.47 -4.16 -6.42
N LEU A 149 12.79 -4.04 -5.29
CA LEU A 149 13.46 -3.75 -4.00
C LEU A 149 14.43 -4.86 -3.60
N ALA A 150 14.06 -6.12 -3.76
CA ALA A 150 14.92 -7.25 -3.45
C ALA A 150 16.21 -7.24 -4.27
N ALA A 151 16.16 -6.76 -5.51
CA ALA A 151 17.35 -6.62 -6.36
C ALA A 151 18.38 -5.61 -5.81
N PHE A 152 17.92 -4.60 -5.06
CA PHE A 152 18.82 -3.59 -4.45
C PHE A 152 19.36 -3.99 -3.08
N ILE A 153 18.82 -5.02 -2.42
CA ILE A 153 19.26 -5.46 -1.07
C ILE A 153 20.78 -5.79 -1.05
N PRO A 154 21.33 -6.57 -2.00
CA PRO A 154 22.76 -6.87 -1.99
C PRO A 154 23.64 -5.62 -2.08
N LEU A 155 23.23 -4.63 -2.88
CA LEU A 155 23.93 -3.35 -3.01
C LEU A 155 23.89 -2.58 -1.68
N LEU A 156 22.74 -2.51 -1.03
CA LEU A 156 22.57 -1.82 0.26
C LEU A 156 23.42 -2.48 1.36
N ILE A 157 23.41 -3.82 1.43
CA ILE A 157 24.23 -4.57 2.39
C ILE A 157 25.72 -4.30 2.14
N THR A 158 26.14 -4.37 0.88
CA THR A 158 27.56 -4.17 0.53
C THR A 158 28.00 -2.74 0.86
N LEU A 159 27.21 -1.73 0.50
CA LEU A 159 27.51 -0.33 0.79
C LEU A 159 27.53 -0.06 2.29
N SER A 160 26.55 -0.59 3.04
CA SER A 160 26.51 -0.46 4.50
C SER A 160 27.71 -1.13 5.16
N ALA A 161 28.04 -2.36 4.75
CA ALA A 161 29.20 -3.08 5.26
C ALA A 161 30.52 -2.33 4.95
N ALA A 162 30.69 -1.84 3.72
CA ALA A 162 31.85 -1.05 3.33
C ALA A 162 31.98 0.22 4.19
N THR A 163 30.87 0.95 4.37
CA THR A 163 30.84 2.15 5.21
C THR A 163 31.24 1.86 6.66
N LEU A 164 30.69 0.78 7.24
CA LEU A 164 31.02 0.38 8.61
C LEU A 164 32.50 -0.05 8.77
N VAL A 165 33.00 -0.82 7.78
CA VAL A 165 34.42 -1.22 7.78
C VAL A 165 35.33 -0.01 7.65
N LEU A 166 35.02 0.95 6.79
CA LEU A 166 35.78 2.18 6.63
C LEU A 166 35.72 3.05 7.89
N LEU A 167 34.52 3.17 8.51
CA LEU A 167 34.33 3.98 9.71
C LEU A 167 35.14 3.44 10.91
N PHE A 168 35.07 2.13 11.14
CA PHE A 168 35.70 1.50 12.31
C PHE A 168 37.04 0.85 12.00
N ARG A 169 37.47 0.81 10.74
CA ARG A 169 38.69 0.12 10.27
C ARG A 169 38.82 -1.32 10.78
N SER A 170 37.68 -1.98 10.96
CA SER A 170 37.59 -3.35 11.50
C SER A 170 36.41 -4.10 10.93
N GLY A 171 36.64 -5.20 10.25
CA GLY A 171 35.60 -6.09 9.74
C GLY A 171 34.78 -6.76 10.85
N THR A 172 35.42 -7.06 11.98
CA THR A 172 34.75 -7.68 13.14
C THR A 172 33.71 -6.76 13.77
N LEU A 173 34.07 -5.48 13.92
CA LEU A 173 33.09 -4.49 14.45
C LEU A 173 31.98 -4.23 13.48
N ALA A 174 32.25 -4.20 12.17
CA ALA A 174 31.20 -4.10 11.16
C ALA A 174 30.25 -5.30 11.21
N LEU A 175 30.78 -6.52 11.40
CA LEU A 175 29.99 -7.74 11.56
C LEU A 175 29.11 -7.69 12.83
N LEU A 176 29.66 -7.21 13.94
CA LEU A 176 28.92 -7.01 15.19
C LEU A 176 27.70 -6.11 14.96
N LEU A 177 27.91 -4.95 14.33
CA LEU A 177 26.82 -4.03 14.03
C LEU A 177 25.81 -4.63 13.05
N GLY A 178 26.29 -5.36 12.05
CA GLY A 178 25.43 -6.11 11.12
C GLY A 178 24.56 -7.14 11.83
N THR A 179 25.12 -7.85 12.84
CA THR A 179 24.35 -8.79 13.66
C THR A 179 23.22 -8.08 14.44
N VAL A 180 23.50 -6.92 15.02
CA VAL A 180 22.49 -6.10 15.71
C VAL A 180 21.39 -5.69 14.74
N ALA A 181 21.73 -5.29 13.53
CA ALA A 181 20.72 -4.92 12.52
C ALA A 181 19.82 -6.11 12.15
N VAL A 182 20.40 -7.29 11.93
CA VAL A 182 19.63 -8.52 11.63
C VAL A 182 18.70 -8.90 12.79
N LEU A 183 19.18 -8.85 14.02
CA LEU A 183 18.34 -9.12 15.19
C LEU A 183 17.24 -8.07 15.36
N SER A 184 17.51 -6.81 15.03
CA SER A 184 16.52 -5.74 15.07
C SER A 184 15.39 -5.96 14.06
N ILE A 185 15.70 -6.49 12.87
CA ILE A 185 14.70 -6.92 11.90
C ILE A 185 13.81 -8.01 12.51
N GLY A 186 14.41 -9.00 13.17
CA GLY A 186 13.66 -10.04 13.86
C GLY A 186 12.69 -9.50 14.91
N LEU A 187 13.11 -8.49 15.69
CA LEU A 187 12.27 -7.83 16.68
C LEU A 187 11.15 -6.98 16.03
N GLY A 188 11.42 -6.32 14.90
CA GLY A 188 10.42 -5.61 14.12
C GLY A 188 9.35 -6.56 13.57
N LEU A 189 9.74 -7.69 12.99
CA LEU A 189 8.83 -8.74 12.52
C LEU A 189 8.05 -9.39 13.68
N PHE A 190 8.70 -9.60 14.81
CA PHE A 190 8.03 -10.09 16.02
C PHE A 190 6.94 -9.13 16.51
N ALA A 191 7.20 -7.81 16.47
CA ALA A 191 6.19 -6.80 16.78
C ALA A 191 5.01 -6.85 15.80
N THR A 192 5.27 -7.04 14.51
CA THR A 192 4.24 -7.18 13.48
C THR A 192 3.37 -8.41 13.75
N TRP A 193 4.00 -9.54 14.07
CA TRP A 193 3.30 -10.77 14.39
C TRP A 193 2.44 -10.64 15.65
N THR A 194 2.96 -10.05 16.74
CA THR A 194 2.23 -9.88 18.01
C THR A 194 1.03 -8.95 17.90
N MET A 195 1.09 -7.98 17.00
CA MET A 195 -0.01 -7.04 16.73
C MET A 195 -1.00 -7.56 15.67
N GLY A 196 -0.75 -8.75 15.11
CA GLY A 196 -1.65 -9.39 14.14
C GLY A 196 -1.67 -8.75 12.76
N PHE A 197 -0.65 -7.94 12.41
CA PHE A 197 -0.54 -7.34 11.08
C PHE A 197 0.09 -8.31 10.09
N PRO A 198 -0.42 -8.36 8.85
CA PRO A 198 0.18 -9.17 7.80
C PRO A 198 1.51 -8.57 7.33
N ILE A 199 2.45 -9.46 6.96
CA ILE A 199 3.71 -9.04 6.34
C ILE A 199 3.41 -8.68 4.88
N SER A 200 3.46 -7.39 4.56
CA SER A 200 3.18 -6.82 3.25
C SER A 200 4.44 -6.15 2.64
N PHE A 201 4.33 -5.68 1.41
CA PHE A 201 5.32 -4.81 0.79
C PHE A 201 5.75 -3.64 1.70
N ASN A 202 4.80 -3.05 2.43
CA ASN A 202 5.06 -1.95 3.35
C ASN A 202 5.91 -2.37 4.55
N SER A 203 5.76 -3.60 5.01
CA SER A 203 6.64 -4.19 6.04
C SER A 203 8.08 -4.31 5.55
N PHE A 204 8.29 -4.66 4.26
CA PHE A 204 9.64 -4.66 3.67
C PHE A 204 10.26 -3.26 3.61
N LEU A 205 9.48 -2.24 3.25
CA LEU A 205 9.95 -0.85 3.32
C LEU A 205 10.34 -0.46 4.76
N GLY A 206 9.53 -0.89 5.74
CA GLY A 206 9.85 -0.72 7.16
C GLY A 206 11.17 -1.39 7.55
N ILE A 207 11.43 -2.62 7.09
CA ILE A 207 12.68 -3.34 7.33
C ILE A 207 13.89 -2.59 6.74
N LEU A 208 13.78 -2.08 5.52
CA LEU A 208 14.86 -1.31 4.90
C LEU A 208 15.19 -0.05 5.69
N GLY A 209 14.17 0.69 6.13
CA GLY A 209 14.36 1.84 7.01
C GLY A 209 14.94 1.47 8.37
N LEU A 210 14.52 0.34 8.94
CA LEU A 210 14.99 -0.16 10.23
C LEU A 210 16.47 -0.50 10.23
N ILE A 211 17.01 -1.04 9.15
CA ILE A 211 18.45 -1.34 9.03
C ILE A 211 19.27 -0.09 9.28
N GLY A 212 18.94 1.03 8.64
CA GLY A 212 19.65 2.30 8.82
C GLY A 212 19.54 2.84 10.25
N LEU A 213 18.35 2.75 10.85
CA LEU A 213 18.12 3.20 12.22
C LEU A 213 18.82 2.32 13.27
N ALA A 214 18.88 1.01 13.03
CA ALA A 214 19.60 0.07 13.89
C ALA A 214 21.11 0.33 13.85
N PHE A 215 21.68 0.60 12.67
CA PHE A 215 23.07 1.03 12.55
C PHE A 215 23.33 2.33 13.28
N ASN A 216 22.46 3.32 13.16
CA ASN A 216 22.62 4.60 13.84
C ASN A 216 22.78 4.42 15.35
N ASN A 217 21.88 3.67 16.00
CA ASN A 217 21.96 3.39 17.44
C ASN A 217 23.26 2.67 17.82
N SER A 218 23.63 1.66 17.03
CA SER A 218 24.80 0.83 17.30
C SER A 218 26.12 1.57 17.05
N ILE A 219 26.18 2.44 16.03
CA ILE A 219 27.35 3.28 15.74
C ILE A 219 27.62 4.24 16.90
N VAL A 220 26.57 4.88 17.46
CA VAL A 220 26.71 5.81 18.58
C VAL A 220 27.30 5.11 19.80
N VAL A 221 26.80 3.91 20.15
CA VAL A 221 27.36 3.12 21.27
C VAL A 221 28.80 2.75 21.02
N LEU A 222 29.13 2.22 19.84
CA LEU A 222 30.47 1.78 19.53
C LEU A 222 31.45 2.94 19.42
N ALA A 223 31.00 4.08 18.88
CA ALA A 223 31.80 5.30 18.83
C ALA A 223 32.14 5.84 20.25
N ALA A 224 31.17 5.80 21.16
CA ALA A 224 31.38 6.18 22.55
C ALA A 224 32.44 5.27 23.25
N ILE A 225 32.32 3.95 23.07
CA ILE A 225 33.32 3.01 23.60
C ILE A 225 34.72 3.29 23.04
N ARG A 226 34.83 3.61 21.74
CA ARG A 226 36.09 3.86 21.08
C ARG A 226 36.69 5.24 21.36
N ALA A 227 35.91 6.19 21.82
CA ALA A 227 36.36 7.53 22.20
C ALA A 227 37.16 7.52 23.52
N ASP A 228 36.88 6.56 24.39
CA ASP A 228 37.60 6.39 25.66
C ASP A 228 38.72 5.34 25.51
N GLU A 229 39.93 5.68 25.93
CA GLU A 229 41.10 4.80 25.76
C GLU A 229 40.99 3.51 26.58
N LEU A 230 40.51 3.60 27.83
CA LEU A 230 40.34 2.44 28.70
C LEU A 230 39.20 1.54 28.22
N ALA A 231 38.09 2.13 27.80
CA ALA A 231 36.99 1.38 27.23
C ALA A 231 37.38 0.68 25.93
N ARG A 232 38.17 1.35 25.09
CA ARG A 232 38.72 0.77 23.85
C ARG A 232 39.65 -0.40 24.14
N ALA A 233 40.46 -0.34 25.20
CA ALA A 233 41.27 -1.46 25.65
C ALA A 233 40.47 -2.61 26.27
N GLY A 234 39.17 -2.46 26.44
CA GLY A 234 38.26 -3.50 26.97
C GLY A 234 38.07 -3.49 28.47
N ASN A 235 38.42 -2.40 29.13
CA ASN A 235 38.08 -2.23 30.55
C ASN A 235 36.57 -2.13 30.71
N ARG A 236 35.97 -3.04 31.47
CA ARG A 236 34.53 -3.15 31.63
C ARG A 236 33.91 -1.94 32.30
N GLU A 237 34.56 -1.37 33.30
CA GLU A 237 34.07 -0.19 34.02
C GLU A 237 34.04 1.02 33.12
N ALA A 238 35.09 1.25 32.35
CA ALA A 238 35.18 2.34 31.37
C ALA A 238 34.15 2.16 30.24
N ILE A 239 33.91 0.93 29.77
CA ILE A 239 32.88 0.63 28.79
C ILE A 239 31.51 1.05 29.32
N VAL A 240 31.16 0.68 30.55
CA VAL A 240 29.88 1.04 31.18
C VAL A 240 29.76 2.55 31.31
N GLU A 241 30.80 3.25 31.73
CA GLU A 241 30.80 4.70 31.87
C GLU A 241 30.61 5.42 30.51
N ALA A 242 31.31 4.98 29.48
CA ALA A 242 31.16 5.51 28.11
C ALA A 242 29.71 5.35 27.57
N ILE A 243 29.11 4.20 27.86
CA ILE A 243 27.73 3.92 27.43
C ILE A 243 26.74 4.76 28.22
N MET A 244 26.91 4.90 29.52
CA MET A 244 26.04 5.73 30.36
C MET A 244 25.96 7.18 29.83
N GLY A 245 27.07 7.75 29.36
CA GLY A 245 27.11 9.05 28.70
C GLY A 245 26.27 9.12 27.40
N SER A 246 26.26 8.04 26.63
CA SER A 246 25.55 7.97 25.35
C SER A 246 24.08 7.55 25.47
N THR A 247 23.70 6.89 26.55
CA THR A 247 22.33 6.32 26.76
C THR A 247 21.24 7.38 26.64
N ARG A 248 21.45 8.54 27.23
CA ARG A 248 20.48 9.65 27.18
C ARG A 248 20.19 10.08 25.74
N HIS A 249 21.22 10.18 24.92
CA HIS A 249 21.08 10.58 23.53
C HIS A 249 20.33 9.50 22.71
N ILE A 250 20.72 8.24 22.86
CA ILE A 250 20.09 7.11 22.16
C ILE A 250 18.62 6.95 22.58
N LEU A 251 18.32 7.07 23.86
CA LEU A 251 16.96 7.00 24.37
C LEU A 251 16.11 8.15 23.81
N SER A 252 16.63 9.38 23.81
CA SER A 252 15.92 10.54 23.28
C SER A 252 15.63 10.40 21.80
N THR A 253 16.61 10.00 20.99
CA THR A 253 16.43 9.81 19.53
C THR A 253 15.47 8.65 19.22
N THR A 254 15.56 7.56 19.97
CA THR A 254 14.64 6.42 19.82
C THR A 254 13.21 6.81 20.18
N LEU A 255 12.98 7.49 21.31
CA LEU A 255 11.66 7.93 21.73
C LEU A 255 11.03 8.95 20.76
N THR A 256 11.82 9.90 20.25
CA THR A 256 11.34 10.87 19.25
C THR A 256 10.98 10.19 17.94
N THR A 257 11.75 9.20 17.51
CA THR A 257 11.45 8.43 16.28
C THR A 257 10.20 7.58 16.47
N ILE A 258 10.07 6.86 17.57
CA ILE A 258 8.85 6.11 17.91
C ILE A 258 7.64 7.05 17.98
N GLY A 259 7.79 8.19 18.67
CA GLY A 259 6.74 9.21 18.78
C GLY A 259 6.30 9.77 17.43
N GLY A 260 7.21 9.86 16.45
CA GLY A 260 6.91 10.27 15.08
C GLY A 260 6.09 9.24 14.30
N PHE A 261 6.28 7.92 14.56
CA PHE A 261 5.55 6.85 13.89
C PHE A 261 4.23 6.48 14.59
N LEU A 262 4.07 6.78 15.89
CA LEU A 262 2.84 6.47 16.64
C LEU A 262 1.57 7.06 16.01
N PRO A 263 1.52 8.31 15.56
CA PRO A 263 0.34 8.85 14.88
C PRO A 263 -0.03 8.07 13.61
N LEU A 264 0.96 7.62 12.84
CA LEU A 264 0.75 6.83 11.62
C LEU A 264 0.20 5.43 11.94
N LEU A 265 0.60 4.87 13.07
CA LEU A 265 0.10 3.58 13.54
C LEU A 265 -1.33 3.66 14.07
N ILE A 266 -1.69 4.74 14.79
CA ILE A 266 -2.95 4.81 15.56
C ILE A 266 -4.06 5.51 14.76
N PHE A 267 -3.76 6.59 14.07
CA PHE A 267 -4.76 7.47 13.48
C PHE A 267 -4.95 7.33 11.97
N VAL A 268 -3.98 6.73 11.28
CA VAL A 268 -4.05 6.56 9.84
C VAL A 268 -4.63 5.17 9.54
N GLY A 269 -5.81 5.15 8.91
CA GLY A 269 -6.44 3.89 8.48
C GLY A 269 -5.75 3.27 7.25
N GLY A 270 -6.13 2.03 6.93
CA GLY A 270 -5.55 1.26 5.84
C GLY A 270 -4.31 0.47 6.26
N ASP A 271 -3.75 -0.32 5.33
CA ASP A 271 -2.68 -1.27 5.66
C ASP A 271 -1.27 -0.71 5.43
N PHE A 272 -1.15 0.41 4.71
CA PHE A 272 0.15 0.97 4.32
C PHE A 272 0.94 1.48 5.54
N TRP A 273 0.44 2.53 6.19
CA TRP A 273 1.16 3.21 7.26
C TRP A 273 1.28 2.38 8.54
N PRO A 274 0.22 1.68 9.00
CA PRO A 274 0.33 0.83 10.17
C PRO A 274 1.35 -0.30 10.01
N SER A 275 1.35 -1.04 8.90
CA SER A 275 2.29 -2.15 8.65
C SER A 275 3.76 -1.69 8.63
N LEU A 276 4.04 -0.53 8.00
CA LEU A 276 5.37 0.08 8.01
C LEU A 276 5.77 0.55 9.41
N SER A 277 4.86 1.26 10.10
CA SER A 277 5.14 1.89 11.40
C SER A 277 5.40 0.86 12.49
N ILE A 278 4.69 -0.28 12.48
CA ILE A 278 4.83 -1.29 13.52
C ILE A 278 6.19 -2.00 13.46
N VAL A 279 6.67 -2.28 12.23
CA VAL A 279 8.02 -2.83 12.01
C VAL A 279 9.08 -1.86 12.53
N LEU A 280 8.93 -0.56 12.22
CA LEU A 280 9.87 0.46 12.65
C LEU A 280 9.84 0.66 14.16
N VAL A 281 8.67 0.86 14.76
CA VAL A 281 8.52 1.08 16.21
C VAL A 281 9.08 -0.10 17.00
N GLY A 282 8.68 -1.32 16.66
CA GLY A 282 9.17 -2.52 17.33
C GLY A 282 10.65 -2.76 17.12
N GLY A 283 11.11 -2.59 15.88
CA GLY A 283 12.51 -2.79 15.52
C GLY A 283 13.45 -1.74 16.09
N ILE A 284 13.07 -0.45 16.09
CA ILE A 284 13.90 0.63 16.68
C ILE A 284 13.98 0.48 18.20
N GLY A 285 12.87 0.20 18.88
CA GLY A 285 12.88 -0.09 20.31
C GLY A 285 13.78 -1.28 20.64
N GLY A 286 13.67 -2.36 19.86
CA GLY A 286 14.53 -3.52 19.97
C GLY A 286 16.01 -3.22 19.67
N SER A 287 16.28 -2.45 18.61
CA SER A 287 17.66 -2.06 18.26
C SER A 287 18.35 -1.24 19.34
N MET A 288 17.60 -0.37 20.02
CA MET A 288 18.11 0.40 21.16
C MET A 288 18.58 -0.54 22.29
N ILE A 289 17.74 -1.51 22.66
CA ILE A 289 18.06 -2.48 23.70
C ILE A 289 19.28 -3.31 23.30
N LEU A 290 19.31 -3.80 22.06
CA LEU A 290 20.45 -4.57 21.53
C LEU A 290 21.73 -3.73 21.47
N ALA A 291 21.65 -2.46 21.03
CA ALA A 291 22.82 -1.59 20.97
C ALA A 291 23.39 -1.31 22.37
N LEU A 292 22.55 -1.07 23.37
CA LEU A 292 22.98 -0.75 24.72
C LEU A 292 23.46 -1.95 25.52
N LEU A 293 22.97 -3.17 25.23
CA LEU A 293 23.32 -4.38 25.97
C LEU A 293 24.28 -5.30 25.21
N MET A 294 23.94 -5.62 23.95
CA MET A 294 24.69 -6.61 23.19
C MET A 294 26.02 -6.04 22.65
N VAL A 295 26.02 -4.82 22.15
CA VAL A 295 27.26 -4.22 21.59
C VAL A 295 28.36 -4.15 22.64
N PRO A 296 28.15 -3.59 23.84
CA PRO A 296 29.20 -3.56 24.87
C PRO A 296 29.57 -4.94 25.42
N ALA A 297 28.59 -5.82 25.60
CA ALA A 297 28.83 -7.18 26.08
C ALA A 297 29.77 -7.93 25.11
N VAL A 298 29.44 -7.96 23.83
CA VAL A 298 30.26 -8.61 22.82
C VAL A 298 31.61 -7.91 22.68
N TYR A 299 31.66 -6.56 22.67
CA TYR A 299 32.88 -5.80 22.59
C TYR A 299 33.86 -6.12 23.72
N SER A 300 33.36 -6.26 24.97
CA SER A 300 34.19 -6.62 26.12
C SER A 300 34.80 -8.02 26.04
N MET A 301 34.17 -8.91 25.28
CA MET A 301 34.60 -10.31 25.07
C MET A 301 35.54 -10.45 23.87
N LEU A 302 35.70 -9.44 23.03
CA LEU A 302 36.56 -9.52 21.85
C LEU A 302 38.03 -9.51 22.26
N PRO A 303 38.89 -10.35 21.64
CA PRO A 303 40.34 -10.28 21.80
C PRO A 303 40.88 -8.93 21.31
N ASP A 304 42.01 -8.49 21.89
CA ASP A 304 42.57 -7.17 21.59
C ASP A 304 42.84 -6.95 20.09
N GLY A 305 43.33 -7.94 19.38
CA GLY A 305 43.56 -7.87 17.93
C GLY A 305 42.30 -7.70 17.06
N TRP A 306 41.09 -7.90 17.62
CA TRP A 306 39.83 -7.83 16.91
C TRP A 306 39.01 -6.54 17.17
N ARG A 307 39.49 -5.75 18.15
CA ARG A 307 38.88 -4.46 18.52
C ARG A 307 39.17 -3.32 17.54
N GLY A 308 39.94 -3.60 16.50
CA GLY A 308 40.36 -2.65 15.47
C GLY A 308 41.64 -1.87 15.84
N PRO A 309 42.30 -1.21 14.87
CA PRO A 309 43.54 -0.49 15.09
C PRO A 309 43.35 0.68 16.04
N GLU A 310 44.44 1.04 16.72
CA GLU A 310 44.51 2.28 17.49
C GLU A 310 44.26 3.48 16.57
N SER A 311 43.50 4.46 17.05
CA SER A 311 43.27 5.69 16.30
C SER A 311 44.63 6.38 16.12
N VAL A 312 45.02 6.56 14.87
CA VAL A 312 46.13 7.51 14.57
C VAL A 312 45.56 8.89 14.94
N SER A 313 46.20 9.48 15.97
CA SER A 313 45.99 10.86 16.42
C SER A 313 46.15 11.86 15.29
#